data_04d62160d7d09dccfa8d7f2bd93ed33a
#
_entry.id   04d62160d7d09dccfa8d7f2bd93ed33a
#
_cell.length_a   1.000
_cell.length_b   1.000
_cell.length_c   1.000
_cell.angle_alpha   90.00
_cell.angle_beta   90.00
_cell.angle_gamma   90.00
#
_symmetry.space_group_name_H-M   'P 1'
#
loop_
_entity.id
_entity.type
_entity.pdbx_description
1 polymer ?
#
loop_
_entity_poly.entity_id
_entity_poly.type
_entity_poly.pdbx_seq_one_letter_code
_entity_poly.pdbx_strand_id
1 'polypeptide(L)'
;MSLETIVADGMVLAYIARTESVPGETRFLTPDDCNLQVGHVVYPGGSQIARHMHLPVERHLTGTTEVIVVQRGRCEVEVFDDRRTLVKSCELRMGDILIAVGGGHGFRVLEDTVLLEVKQGPYVAGGDKERF
;
A
#
# COMPACT_ATOMS: atom_id res chain seq x y z
N MET A 1 -12.93 6.63 -10.07
CA MET A 1 -11.65 6.52 -9.35
C MET A 1 -10.69 5.67 -10.17
N SER A 2 -9.49 6.11 -10.35
CA SER A 2 -8.46 5.32 -11.00
C SER A 2 -7.49 4.77 -9.96
N LEU A 3 -7.31 3.46 -9.98
CA LEU A 3 -6.29 2.77 -9.21
C LEU A 3 -5.19 2.36 -10.20
N GLU A 4 -3.99 2.86 -9.97
CA GLU A 4 -2.85 2.46 -10.80
C GLU A 4 -2.34 1.11 -10.31
N THR A 5 -2.14 0.19 -11.24
CA THR A 5 -1.64 -1.15 -10.92
C THR A 5 -0.30 -1.35 -11.62
N ILE A 6 0.70 -1.77 -10.88
CA ILE A 6 2.04 -2.05 -11.40
C ILE A 6 2.21 -3.56 -11.46
N VAL A 7 2.40 -4.08 -12.68
CA VAL A 7 2.40 -5.52 -12.97
C VAL A 7 3.68 -5.88 -13.72
N ALA A 8 4.24 -7.05 -13.40
CA ALA A 8 5.33 -7.64 -14.15
C ALA A 8 5.12 -9.16 -14.21
N ASP A 9 5.24 -9.74 -15.40
CA ASP A 9 5.11 -11.20 -15.64
C ASP A 9 3.79 -11.76 -15.06
N GLY A 10 2.69 -11.02 -15.23
CA GLY A 10 1.38 -11.44 -14.74
C GLY A 10 1.16 -11.30 -13.24
N MET A 11 2.15 -10.83 -12.50
CA MET A 11 2.05 -10.60 -11.05
C MET A 11 1.88 -9.11 -10.74
N VAL A 12 0.96 -8.81 -9.84
CA VAL A 12 0.82 -7.47 -9.30
C VAL A 12 1.93 -7.22 -8.28
N LEU A 13 2.67 -6.14 -8.46
CA LEU A 13 3.74 -5.73 -7.55
C LEU A 13 3.26 -4.64 -6.59
N ALA A 14 2.43 -3.72 -7.08
CA ALA A 14 1.95 -2.61 -6.27
C ALA A 14 0.70 -1.99 -6.86
N TYR A 15 -0.03 -1.31 -6.00
CA TYR A 15 -1.14 -0.42 -6.37
C TYR A 15 -0.82 0.99 -5.90
N ILE A 16 -1.27 1.99 -6.66
CA ILE A 16 -1.17 3.38 -6.24
C ILE A 16 -2.56 4.00 -6.29
N ALA A 17 -3.01 4.51 -5.15
CA ALA A 17 -4.24 5.28 -5.04
C ALA A 17 -3.87 6.74 -4.85
N ARG A 18 -4.27 7.57 -5.82
CA ARG A 18 -3.96 9.00 -5.79
C ARG A 18 -4.92 9.74 -4.86
N THR A 19 -4.41 10.78 -4.22
CA THR A 19 -5.20 11.57 -3.27
C THR A 19 -6.42 12.23 -3.91
N GLU A 20 -6.35 12.59 -5.18
CA GLU A 20 -7.48 13.17 -5.92
C GLU A 20 -8.52 12.14 -6.37
N SER A 21 -8.23 10.87 -6.23
CA SER A 21 -9.09 9.77 -6.71
C SER A 21 -9.89 9.12 -5.58
N VAL A 22 -10.50 9.91 -4.71
CA VAL A 22 -11.34 9.41 -3.62
C VAL A 22 -12.70 9.03 -4.16
N PRO A 23 -13.19 7.79 -3.92
CA PRO A 23 -14.49 7.35 -4.43
C PRO A 23 -15.66 7.99 -3.69
N GLY A 24 -16.82 8.04 -4.36
CA GLY A 24 -18.06 8.51 -3.74
C GLY A 24 -18.79 7.44 -2.92
N GLU A 25 -18.32 6.19 -2.97
CA GLU A 25 -18.90 5.06 -2.25
C GLU A 25 -17.79 4.17 -1.68
N THR A 26 -18.12 3.34 -0.72
CA THR A 26 -17.16 2.40 -0.14
C THR A 26 -16.62 1.46 -1.21
N ARG A 27 -15.29 1.37 -1.27
CA ARG A 27 -14.61 0.52 -2.24
C ARG A 27 -13.29 0.01 -1.67
N PHE A 28 -13.12 -1.30 -1.69
CA PHE A 28 -11.84 -1.92 -1.36
C PHE A 28 -10.94 -1.98 -2.59
N LEU A 29 -9.66 -1.72 -2.40
CA LEU A 29 -8.68 -1.59 -3.47
C LEU A 29 -7.93 -2.89 -3.72
N THR A 30 -7.76 -3.70 -2.68
CA THR A 30 -6.99 -4.95 -2.75
C THR A 30 -7.92 -6.14 -2.94
N PRO A 31 -7.44 -7.21 -3.63
CA PRO A 31 -8.18 -8.46 -3.73
C PRO A 31 -8.42 -9.11 -2.35
N ASP A 32 -9.44 -9.94 -2.27
CA ASP A 32 -9.85 -10.58 -1.02
C ASP A 32 -8.78 -11.48 -0.41
N ASP A 33 -7.85 -11.98 -1.21
CA ASP A 33 -6.75 -12.84 -0.77
C ASP A 33 -5.47 -12.08 -0.42
N CYS A 34 -5.50 -10.75 -0.52
CA CYS A 34 -4.35 -9.93 -0.13
C CYS A 34 -4.15 -9.96 1.39
N ASN A 35 -2.89 -9.97 1.81
CA ASN A 35 -2.53 -10.03 3.23
C ASN A 35 -3.06 -8.86 4.06
N LEU A 36 -3.23 -7.70 3.44
CA LEU A 36 -3.89 -6.55 4.04
C LEU A 36 -5.04 -6.13 3.14
N GLN A 37 -6.16 -5.82 3.74
CA GLN A 37 -7.29 -5.25 3.03
C GLN A 37 -7.25 -3.74 3.15
N VAL A 38 -7.14 -3.06 2.02
CA VAL A 38 -7.08 -1.60 1.94
C VAL A 38 -8.31 -1.12 1.19
N GLY A 39 -9.05 -0.22 1.79
CA GLY A 39 -10.26 0.31 1.16
C GLY A 39 -10.59 1.71 1.63
N HIS A 40 -11.31 2.41 0.80
CA HIS A 40 -11.98 3.66 1.17
C HIS A 40 -13.36 3.33 1.71
N VAL A 41 -13.65 3.75 2.92
CA VAL A 41 -14.95 3.54 3.56
C VAL A 41 -15.63 4.90 3.64
N VAL A 42 -16.76 5.03 2.97
CA VAL A 42 -17.44 6.31 2.77
C VAL A 42 -18.75 6.33 3.55
N TYR A 43 -18.87 7.31 4.42
CA TYR A 43 -20.08 7.52 5.23
C TYR A 43 -20.53 8.97 5.09
N PRO A 44 -21.84 9.20 4.89
CA PRO A 44 -22.36 10.56 4.97
C PRO A 44 -22.32 11.10 6.41
N GLY A 45 -22.27 12.42 6.55
CA GLY A 45 -22.33 13.07 7.86
C GLY A 45 -23.58 12.64 8.61
N GLY A 46 -23.48 12.45 9.92
CA GLY A 46 -24.57 11.99 10.77
C GLY A 46 -24.73 10.47 10.85
N SER A 47 -24.01 9.72 10.02
CA SER A 47 -24.00 8.26 10.09
C SER A 47 -23.36 7.77 11.39
N GLN A 48 -23.78 6.58 11.81
CA GLN A 48 -23.14 5.86 12.91
C GLN A 48 -22.58 4.54 12.39
N ILE A 49 -21.38 4.23 12.80
CA ILE A 49 -20.78 2.92 12.60
C ILE A 49 -21.11 2.12 13.87
N ALA A 50 -21.81 0.98 13.73
CA ALA A 50 -22.19 0.16 14.87
C ALA A 50 -20.95 -0.27 15.66
N ARG A 51 -21.05 -0.18 16.98
CA ARG A 51 -19.96 -0.66 17.84
C ARG A 51 -19.75 -2.15 17.58
N HIS A 52 -18.49 -2.54 17.43
CA HIS A 52 -18.16 -3.93 17.15
C HIS A 52 -16.79 -4.27 17.72
N MET A 53 -16.53 -5.55 17.82
CA MET A 53 -15.24 -6.11 18.20
C MET A 53 -14.84 -7.12 17.14
N HIS A 54 -13.54 -7.16 16.83
CA HIS A 54 -13.01 -8.17 15.93
C HIS A 54 -12.74 -9.44 16.72
N LEU A 55 -13.34 -10.55 16.27
CA LEU A 55 -13.12 -11.84 16.90
C LEU A 55 -11.73 -12.37 16.51
N PRO A 56 -11.07 -13.13 17.40
CA PRO A 56 -9.81 -13.75 17.04
C PRO A 56 -9.96 -14.67 15.84
N VAL A 57 -9.13 -14.47 14.83
CA VAL A 57 -9.09 -15.31 13.63
C VAL A 57 -7.66 -15.68 13.37
N GLU A 58 -7.38 -16.97 13.25
CA GLU A 58 -6.07 -17.42 12.83
C GLU A 58 -5.86 -17.11 11.35
N ARG A 59 -4.68 -16.57 11.03
CA ARG A 59 -4.26 -16.28 9.67
C ARG A 59 -2.85 -16.81 9.45
N HIS A 60 -2.67 -17.51 8.34
CA HIS A 60 -1.37 -18.01 7.94
C HIS A 60 -0.92 -17.18 6.73
N LEU A 61 -0.01 -16.25 6.96
CA LEU A 61 0.43 -15.29 5.97
C LEU A 61 1.87 -15.57 5.56
N THR A 62 2.13 -15.46 4.26
CA THR A 62 3.47 -15.51 3.71
C THR A 62 3.77 -14.18 3.03
N GLY A 63 4.96 -13.65 3.25
CA GLY A 63 5.38 -12.39 2.69
C GLY A 63 4.90 -11.19 3.47
N THR A 64 5.23 -10.03 2.99
CA THR A 64 4.91 -8.75 3.62
C THR A 64 4.20 -7.85 2.63
N THR A 65 3.04 -7.35 3.01
CA THR A 65 2.36 -6.27 2.31
C THR A 65 2.57 -4.99 3.09
N GLU A 66 2.95 -3.93 2.40
CA GLU A 66 3.13 -2.61 3.02
C GLU A 66 2.16 -1.62 2.43
N VAL A 67 1.57 -0.80 3.27
CA VAL A 67 0.78 0.37 2.87
C VAL A 67 1.57 1.60 3.29
N ILE A 68 1.90 2.43 2.32
CA ILE A 68 2.72 3.62 2.55
C ILE A 68 1.91 4.83 2.11
N VAL A 69 1.66 5.74 3.05
CA VAL A 69 0.95 6.99 2.80
C VAL A 69 1.95 8.13 2.85
N VAL A 70 2.00 8.94 1.80
CA VAL A 70 2.79 10.16 1.83
C VAL A 70 2.05 11.18 2.70
N GLN A 71 2.52 11.34 3.93
CA GLN A 71 1.89 12.22 4.89
C GLN A 71 2.33 13.67 4.72
N ARG A 72 3.55 13.86 4.24
CA ARG A 72 4.14 15.17 3.94
C ARG A 72 5.21 15.01 2.89
N GLY A 73 5.36 16.02 2.04
CA GLY A 73 6.44 16.09 1.09
C GLY A 73 6.17 15.38 -0.23
N ARG A 74 7.24 14.97 -0.88
CA ARG A 74 7.18 14.44 -2.24
C ARG A 74 8.37 13.51 -2.45
N CYS A 75 8.11 12.34 -3.02
CA CYS A 75 9.15 11.35 -3.31
C CYS A 75 8.86 10.65 -4.62
N GLU A 76 9.88 9.97 -5.13
CA GLU A 76 9.74 9.08 -6.27
C GLU A 76 9.85 7.64 -5.77
N VAL A 77 8.89 6.80 -6.11
CA VAL A 77 8.98 5.37 -5.82
C VAL A 77 9.51 4.63 -7.04
N GLU A 78 10.38 3.68 -6.80
CA GLU A 78 10.86 2.74 -7.79
C GLU A 78 10.35 1.36 -7.42
N VAL A 79 9.70 0.68 -8.36
CA VAL A 79 9.13 -0.65 -8.14
C VAL A 79 9.87 -1.65 -9.03
N PHE A 80 10.35 -2.72 -8.42
CA PHE A 80 11.16 -3.75 -9.06
C PHE A 80 10.44 -5.10 -9.03
N ASP A 81 10.69 -5.92 -10.04
CA ASP A 81 10.21 -7.30 -10.04
C ASP A 81 11.10 -8.21 -9.16
N ASP A 82 10.77 -9.50 -9.11
CA ASP A 82 11.51 -10.48 -8.31
C ASP A 82 12.95 -10.68 -8.77
N ARG A 83 13.27 -10.28 -9.98
CA ARG A 83 14.63 -10.34 -10.55
C ARG A 83 15.41 -9.05 -10.31
N ARG A 84 14.84 -8.13 -9.53
CA ARG A 84 15.45 -6.82 -9.23
C ARG A 84 15.55 -5.92 -10.47
N THR A 85 14.68 -6.12 -11.45
CA THR A 85 14.58 -5.28 -12.63
C THR A 85 13.55 -4.18 -12.37
N LEU A 86 13.91 -2.93 -12.68
CA LEU A 86 13.00 -1.80 -12.53
C LEU A 86 11.82 -1.94 -13.49
N VAL A 87 10.61 -1.92 -12.92
CA VAL A 87 9.37 -2.02 -13.69
C VAL A 87 8.73 -0.65 -13.88
N LYS A 88 8.71 0.16 -12.82
CA LYS A 88 8.10 1.47 -12.85
C LYS A 88 8.75 2.40 -11.85
N SER A 89 8.89 3.66 -12.26
CA SER A 89 9.28 4.75 -11.39
C SER A 89 8.22 5.84 -11.53
N CYS A 90 7.72 6.36 -10.43
CA CYS A 90 6.75 7.44 -10.47
C CYS A 90 6.77 8.28 -9.19
N GLU A 91 6.32 9.52 -9.33
CA GLU A 91 6.26 10.45 -8.21
C GLU A 91 5.02 10.19 -7.36
N LEU A 92 5.21 10.28 -6.05
CA LEU A 92 4.15 10.27 -5.05
C LEU A 92 4.14 11.59 -4.31
N ARG A 93 2.96 12.13 -4.09
CA ARG A 93 2.72 13.41 -3.42
C ARG A 93 1.90 13.20 -2.15
N MET A 94 1.83 14.23 -1.33
CA MET A 94 1.06 14.21 -0.09
C MET A 94 -0.36 13.69 -0.33
N GLY A 95 -0.74 12.67 0.44
CA GLY A 95 -2.03 11.99 0.36
C GLY A 95 -2.06 10.76 -0.56
N ASP A 96 -1.06 10.57 -1.41
CA ASP A 96 -0.97 9.37 -2.24
C ASP A 96 -0.65 8.15 -1.40
N ILE A 97 -1.19 7.00 -1.80
CA ILE A 97 -1.05 5.73 -1.10
C ILE A 97 -0.42 4.71 -2.05
N LEU A 98 0.69 4.12 -1.60
CA LEU A 98 1.29 2.97 -2.26
C LEU A 98 0.96 1.72 -1.46
N ILE A 99 0.50 0.69 -2.15
CA ILE A 99 0.26 -0.63 -1.57
C ILE A 99 1.22 -1.59 -2.25
N ALA A 100 2.30 -1.96 -1.56
CA ALA A 100 3.34 -2.83 -2.09
C ALA A 100 3.03 -4.26 -1.69
N VAL A 101 2.79 -5.13 -2.68
CA VAL A 101 2.34 -6.51 -2.46
C VAL A 101 3.34 -7.56 -2.96
N GLY A 102 4.33 -7.16 -3.77
CA GLY A 102 5.32 -8.09 -4.29
C GLY A 102 6.54 -7.39 -4.85
N GLY A 103 7.54 -8.15 -5.25
CA GLY A 103 8.78 -7.62 -5.78
C GLY A 103 9.55 -6.78 -4.77
N GLY A 104 10.20 -5.75 -5.26
CA GLY A 104 10.96 -4.81 -4.43
C GLY A 104 10.57 -3.37 -4.70
N HIS A 105 10.93 -2.49 -3.81
CA HIS A 105 10.70 -1.06 -3.98
C HIS A 105 11.75 -0.24 -3.25
N GLY A 106 11.94 0.98 -3.74
CA GLY A 106 12.80 1.97 -3.11
C GLY A 106 12.23 3.35 -3.33
N PHE A 107 12.76 4.32 -2.61
CA PHE A 107 12.30 5.71 -2.68
C PHE A 107 13.48 6.64 -2.88
N ARG A 108 13.27 7.64 -3.70
CA ARG A 108 14.16 8.80 -3.78
C ARG A 108 13.37 10.01 -3.28
N VAL A 109 13.87 10.61 -2.21
CA VAL A 109 13.21 11.73 -1.56
C VAL A 109 13.53 13.01 -2.34
N LEU A 110 12.49 13.73 -2.77
CA LEU A 110 12.64 14.94 -3.59
C LEU A 110 12.59 16.22 -2.76
N GLU A 111 11.93 16.17 -1.62
CA GLU A 111 11.89 17.24 -0.61
C GLU A 111 11.68 16.58 0.76
N ASP A 112 11.71 17.35 1.85
CA ASP A 112 11.50 16.77 3.17
C ASP A 112 10.18 15.99 3.21
N THR A 113 10.25 14.70 3.52
CA THR A 113 9.14 13.77 3.37
C THR A 113 8.90 12.99 4.66
N VAL A 114 7.63 12.81 4.98
CA VAL A 114 7.18 11.90 6.04
C VAL A 114 6.27 10.85 5.40
N LEU A 115 6.66 9.59 5.55
CA LEU A 115 5.87 8.44 5.11
C LEU A 115 5.24 7.78 6.34
N LEU A 116 3.94 7.54 6.28
CA LEU A 116 3.26 6.67 7.25
C LEU A 116 3.23 5.27 6.67
N GLU A 117 3.81 4.32 7.40
CA GLU A 117 3.95 2.96 6.96
C GLU A 117 3.11 2.02 7.81
N VAL A 118 2.35 1.13 7.16
CA VAL A 118 1.57 0.07 7.81
C VAL A 118 1.98 -1.25 7.16
N LYS A 119 2.40 -2.21 7.96
CA LYS A 119 2.80 -3.53 7.44
C LYS A 119 2.51 -4.62 8.45
N GLN A 120 2.59 -5.88 8.00
CA GLN A 120 2.43 -7.00 8.91
C GLN A 120 3.48 -6.93 10.02
N GLY A 121 3.01 -7.16 11.26
CA GLY A 121 3.83 -7.46 12.40
C GLY A 121 3.75 -8.95 12.75
N PRO A 122 4.47 -9.36 13.81
CA PRO A 122 5.41 -8.57 14.60
C PRO A 122 6.71 -8.28 13.87
N TYR A 123 7.47 -7.33 14.37
CA TYR A 123 8.76 -6.96 13.81
C TYR A 123 9.76 -8.12 13.95
N VAL A 124 10.46 -8.41 12.85
CA VAL A 124 11.50 -9.44 12.79
C VAL A 124 12.83 -8.76 12.47
N ALA A 125 13.74 -8.73 13.44
CA ALA A 125 15.04 -8.11 13.26
C ALA A 125 15.88 -8.86 12.22
N GLY A 126 16.21 -8.17 11.12
CA GLY A 126 17.09 -8.68 10.06
C GLY A 126 16.53 -9.83 9.25
N GLY A 127 15.23 -10.18 9.39
CA GLY A 127 14.69 -11.40 8.84
C GLY A 127 13.76 -11.26 7.64
N ASP A 128 13.22 -10.08 7.37
CA ASP A 128 12.18 -9.92 6.36
C ASP A 128 12.53 -8.97 5.21
N LYS A 129 13.76 -8.49 5.17
CA LYS A 129 14.18 -7.48 4.20
C LYS A 129 15.58 -7.77 3.68
N GLU A 130 15.72 -7.70 2.36
CA GLU A 130 17.00 -7.80 1.68
C GLU A 130 17.20 -6.57 0.79
N ARG A 131 18.28 -5.85 1.04
CA ARG A 131 18.61 -4.66 0.24
C ARG A 131 19.41 -5.02 -1.00
N PHE A 132 19.20 -4.24 -2.07
CA PHE A 132 19.93 -4.45 -3.32
C PHE A 132 20.20 -3.13 -4.04
#